data_982508949489ec0466dfbbec51d2c0af
#
_entry.id   982508949489ec0466dfbbec51d2c0af
#
_cell.length_a   1.000
_cell.length_b   1.000
_cell.length_c   1.000
_cell.angle_alpha   90.00
_cell.angle_beta   90.00
_cell.angle_gamma   90.00
#
_symmetry.space_group_name_H-M   'P 1'
#
loop_
_entity.id
_entity.type
_entity.pdbx_description
1 polymer ?
#
loop_
_entity_poly.entity_id
_entity_poly.type
_entity_poly.pdbx_seq_one_letter_code
_entity_poly.pdbx_strand_id
1 'polypeptide(L)'
;MSILDELKKFTRPYDDEDDEFDDFDEPPQRETFEDRRAKQAEERRGKVVNIHATTQLKVVLVKPERFENASEIADQLKEKRTVVLNLESTNKDVARRLIDFLSGVAYAGEGKIKKVAANTYIITPYHVELEGDLIDELESNGLYF
;
A
#
# COMPACT_ATOMS: atom_id res chain seq x y z
N MET A 1 -25.47 40.36 20.92
CA MET A 1 -25.47 39.12 21.68
C MET A 1 -24.03 38.70 21.97
N SER A 2 -23.68 38.81 23.20
CA SER A 2 -22.30 38.58 23.64
C SER A 2 -22.06 37.08 23.86
N ILE A 3 -20.91 36.58 23.44
CA ILE A 3 -20.41 35.20 23.64
C ILE A 3 -20.47 34.77 25.12
N LEU A 4 -20.52 35.73 26.01
CA LEU A 4 -20.67 35.52 27.48
C LEU A 4 -22.06 35.03 27.90
N ASP A 5 -23.09 35.22 27.07
CA ASP A 5 -24.44 34.76 27.39
C ASP A 5 -24.69 33.31 27.03
N GLU A 6 -23.93 32.79 26.03
CA GLU A 6 -23.96 31.37 25.69
C GLU A 6 -23.19 30.50 26.70
N LEU A 7 -22.11 31.02 27.26
CA LEU A 7 -21.34 30.28 28.28
C LEU A 7 -22.11 30.10 29.57
N LYS A 8 -23.06 31.00 29.92
CA LYS A 8 -23.90 30.88 31.12
C LYS A 8 -24.94 29.78 31.00
N LYS A 9 -25.28 29.32 29.82
CA LYS A 9 -26.20 28.19 29.63
C LYS A 9 -25.57 26.83 29.93
N PHE A 10 -24.24 26.74 29.92
CA PHE A 10 -23.51 25.49 30.19
C PHE A 10 -23.16 25.27 31.68
N THR A 11 -23.35 26.28 32.52
CA THR A 11 -23.01 26.22 33.94
C THR A 11 -24.22 26.33 34.84
N ARG A 12 -25.37 25.80 34.47
CA ARG A 12 -26.45 25.60 35.42
C ARG A 12 -26.18 24.36 36.23
N PRO A 13 -25.97 24.47 37.54
CA PRO A 13 -26.02 23.32 38.44
C PRO A 13 -27.45 22.78 38.40
N TYR A 14 -27.53 21.50 38.41
CA TYR A 14 -28.74 20.71 38.53
C TYR A 14 -29.51 21.18 39.77
N ASP A 15 -30.71 21.70 39.56
CA ASP A 15 -31.64 21.92 40.65
C ASP A 15 -32.34 20.60 40.96
N ASP A 16 -32.15 20.17 42.20
CA ASP A 16 -32.89 19.10 42.81
C ASP A 16 -34.38 19.47 42.88
N GLU A 17 -35.23 18.71 42.21
CA GLU A 17 -36.60 18.57 42.65
C GLU A 17 -36.89 17.09 42.86
N ASP A 18 -37.21 16.82 44.09
CA ASP A 18 -37.69 15.56 44.65
C ASP A 18 -38.78 14.94 43.82
N ASP A 19 -38.61 13.67 43.48
CA ASP A 19 -39.74 12.75 43.41
C ASP A 19 -39.32 11.38 43.92
N GLU A 20 -39.86 11.10 45.10
CA GLU A 20 -39.91 9.81 45.74
C GLU A 20 -40.45 8.75 44.77
N PHE A 21 -39.68 7.72 44.48
CA PHE A 21 -40.25 6.42 44.23
C PHE A 21 -39.39 5.33 44.85
N ASP A 22 -39.89 4.84 45.96
CA ASP A 22 -39.57 3.53 46.50
C ASP A 22 -39.84 2.49 45.43
N ASP A 23 -38.81 1.81 44.96
CA ASP A 23 -38.95 0.44 44.57
C ASP A 23 -37.67 -0.35 44.89
N PHE A 24 -37.91 -1.26 45.81
CA PHE A 24 -36.99 -2.28 46.24
C PHE A 24 -36.73 -3.20 45.04
N ASP A 25 -35.50 -3.19 44.50
CA ASP A 25 -34.95 -4.41 43.93
C ASP A 25 -33.44 -4.36 43.85
N GLU A 26 -32.84 -5.39 44.40
CA GLU A 26 -31.51 -5.97 44.29
C GLU A 26 -30.30 -5.02 44.11
N PRO A 27 -29.28 -5.19 44.95
CA PRO A 27 -28.05 -4.44 44.82
C PRO A 27 -27.39 -4.84 43.50
N PRO A 28 -26.96 -3.87 42.66
CA PRO A 28 -26.19 -4.19 41.50
C PRO A 28 -24.93 -4.93 41.92
N GLN A 29 -24.78 -6.14 41.41
CA GLN A 29 -23.54 -6.89 41.57
C GLN A 29 -22.39 -5.95 41.19
N ARG A 30 -21.57 -5.63 42.16
CA ARG A 30 -20.35 -4.87 41.96
C ARG A 30 -19.48 -5.71 41.05
N GLU A 31 -19.48 -5.40 39.73
CA GLU A 31 -18.46 -5.88 38.82
C GLU A 31 -17.10 -5.55 39.47
N THR A 32 -16.36 -6.56 39.79
CA THR A 32 -15.04 -6.41 40.41
C THR A 32 -14.13 -5.72 39.39
N PHE A 33 -13.17 -4.96 39.91
CA PHE A 33 -12.17 -4.31 39.04
C PHE A 33 -11.44 -5.30 38.10
N GLU A 34 -11.48 -6.57 38.45
CA GLU A 34 -10.94 -7.66 37.62
C GLU A 34 -11.79 -7.96 36.41
N ASP A 35 -13.13 -7.93 36.50
CA ASP A 35 -14.04 -8.14 35.36
C ASP A 35 -13.95 -6.98 34.37
N ARG A 36 -13.77 -5.76 34.84
CA ARG A 36 -13.54 -4.60 33.97
C ARG A 36 -12.19 -4.66 33.23
N ARG A 37 -11.14 -5.19 33.92
CA ARG A 37 -9.84 -5.42 33.30
C ARG A 37 -9.87 -6.54 32.26
N ALA A 38 -10.63 -7.61 32.51
CA ALA A 38 -10.79 -8.71 31.59
C ALA A 38 -11.54 -8.27 30.34
N LYS A 39 -12.64 -7.51 30.45
CA LYS A 39 -13.36 -6.95 29.30
C LYS A 39 -12.50 -5.96 28.49
N GLN A 40 -11.73 -5.10 29.14
CA GLN A 40 -10.79 -4.21 28.46
C GLN A 40 -9.59 -4.95 27.83
N ALA A 41 -9.19 -6.08 28.38
CA ALA A 41 -8.14 -6.89 27.80
C ALA A 41 -8.64 -7.71 26.58
N GLU A 42 -9.93 -8.09 26.56
CA GLU A 42 -10.55 -8.72 25.38
C GLU A 42 -10.82 -7.71 24.25
N GLU A 43 -11.24 -6.50 24.57
CA GLU A 43 -11.38 -5.44 23.56
C GLU A 43 -10.02 -4.98 23.00
N ARG A 44 -8.93 -5.11 23.78
CA ARG A 44 -7.55 -4.83 23.34
C ARG A 44 -6.87 -6.01 22.64
N ARG A 45 -7.45 -7.18 22.63
CA ARG A 45 -7.08 -8.23 21.69
C ARG A 45 -7.56 -7.76 20.34
N GLY A 46 -6.70 -6.95 19.72
CA GLY A 46 -6.92 -6.35 18.43
C GLY A 46 -7.51 -7.40 17.51
N LYS A 47 -8.67 -7.06 16.95
CA LYS A 47 -9.26 -7.77 15.83
C LYS A 47 -8.14 -8.07 14.86
N VAL A 48 -7.65 -9.31 14.83
CA VAL A 48 -6.70 -9.75 13.82
C VAL A 48 -7.44 -9.64 12.51
N VAL A 49 -7.31 -8.48 11.90
CA VAL A 49 -7.73 -8.29 10.52
C VAL A 49 -6.72 -9.10 9.71
N ASN A 50 -7.10 -10.30 9.32
CA ASN A 50 -6.40 -11.03 8.29
C ASN A 50 -6.52 -10.21 7.01
N ILE A 51 -5.60 -9.28 6.84
CA ILE A 51 -5.38 -8.61 5.56
C ILE A 51 -4.67 -9.67 4.70
N HIS A 52 -5.43 -10.61 4.17
CA HIS A 52 -5.04 -11.31 2.98
C HIS A 52 -5.15 -10.29 1.83
N ALA A 53 -4.22 -9.35 1.81
CA ALA A 53 -3.90 -8.66 0.59
C ALA A 53 -3.32 -9.72 -0.34
N THR A 54 -4.17 -10.36 -1.11
CA THR A 54 -3.75 -11.09 -2.30
C THR A 54 -3.18 -10.03 -3.22
N THR A 55 -1.90 -9.74 -3.07
CA THR A 55 -1.17 -8.90 -4.00
C THR A 55 -1.15 -9.67 -5.31
N GLN A 56 -2.11 -9.39 -6.18
CA GLN A 56 -2.12 -10.00 -7.52
C GLN A 56 -0.92 -9.42 -8.26
N LEU A 57 0.09 -10.25 -8.44
CA LEU A 57 1.22 -9.94 -9.30
C LEU A 57 0.69 -9.86 -10.74
N LYS A 58 0.65 -8.67 -11.31
CA LYS A 58 0.30 -8.47 -12.72
C LYS A 58 1.58 -8.30 -13.52
N VAL A 59 1.75 -9.15 -14.53
CA VAL A 59 2.83 -9.08 -15.49
C VAL A 59 2.25 -8.63 -16.82
N VAL A 60 2.81 -7.57 -17.39
CA VAL A 60 2.39 -7.01 -18.69
C VAL A 60 3.51 -7.24 -19.69
N LEU A 61 3.18 -7.91 -20.79
CA LEU A 61 4.11 -8.10 -21.91
C LEU A 61 3.87 -6.99 -22.93
N VAL A 62 4.94 -6.27 -23.29
CA VAL A 62 4.87 -5.16 -24.24
C VAL A 62 5.92 -5.33 -25.33
N LYS A 63 5.56 -4.94 -26.54
CA LYS A 63 6.42 -4.95 -27.72
C LYS A 63 6.32 -3.59 -28.41
N PRO A 64 7.03 -2.57 -27.89
CA PRO A 64 6.94 -1.23 -28.43
C PRO A 64 7.67 -1.12 -29.76
N GLU A 65 7.08 -0.40 -30.70
CA GLU A 65 7.69 -0.10 -31.98
C GLU A 65 8.25 1.31 -32.04
N ARG A 66 7.71 2.21 -31.22
CA ARG A 66 8.02 3.63 -31.22
C ARG A 66 8.31 4.12 -29.80
N PHE A 67 9.01 5.24 -29.72
CA PHE A 67 9.32 5.85 -28.43
C PHE A 67 8.07 6.40 -27.72
N GLU A 68 7.04 6.78 -28.43
CA GLU A 68 5.77 7.28 -27.90
C GLU A 68 5.07 6.24 -27.00
N ASN A 69 5.33 4.95 -27.22
CA ASN A 69 4.83 3.90 -26.33
C ASN A 69 5.44 3.92 -24.93
N ALA A 70 6.53 4.68 -24.71
CA ALA A 70 7.22 4.76 -23.44
C ALA A 70 6.32 5.25 -22.30
N SER A 71 5.41 6.19 -22.57
CA SER A 71 4.50 6.73 -21.57
C SER A 71 3.50 5.68 -21.06
N GLU A 72 2.92 4.89 -21.96
CA GLU A 72 2.00 3.81 -21.60
C GLU A 72 2.69 2.76 -20.74
N ILE A 73 3.95 2.41 -21.10
CA ILE A 73 4.76 1.47 -20.32
C ILE A 73 5.10 2.04 -18.96
N ALA A 74 5.46 3.31 -18.90
CA ALA A 74 5.72 4.00 -17.63
C ALA A 74 4.49 4.01 -16.71
N ASP A 75 3.30 4.20 -17.26
CA ASP A 75 2.07 4.15 -16.48
C ASP A 75 1.81 2.75 -15.89
N GLN A 76 2.13 1.66 -16.60
CA GLN A 76 2.08 0.31 -16.05
C GLN A 76 3.02 0.16 -14.85
N LEU A 77 4.24 0.72 -14.95
CA LEU A 77 5.20 0.68 -13.84
C LEU A 77 4.74 1.53 -12.64
N LYS A 78 4.12 2.68 -12.87
CA LYS A 78 3.51 3.51 -11.81
C LYS A 78 2.39 2.78 -11.08
N GLU A 79 1.64 1.93 -11.79
CA GLU A 79 0.63 1.06 -11.20
C GLU A 79 1.21 -0.19 -10.49
N LYS A 80 2.52 -0.23 -10.32
CA LYS A 80 3.24 -1.34 -9.64
C LYS A 80 3.11 -2.68 -10.35
N ARG A 81 2.99 -2.66 -11.66
CA ARG A 81 2.98 -3.87 -12.50
C ARG A 81 4.39 -4.21 -12.95
N THR A 82 4.67 -5.48 -13.07
CA THR A 82 5.89 -5.97 -13.70
C THR A 82 5.73 -5.90 -15.22
N VAL A 83 6.71 -5.36 -15.92
CA VAL A 83 6.70 -5.23 -17.38
C VAL A 83 7.80 -6.09 -18.00
N VAL A 84 7.42 -6.94 -18.93
CA VAL A 84 8.35 -7.65 -19.81
C VAL A 84 8.40 -6.91 -21.15
N LEU A 85 9.54 -6.33 -21.43
CA LEU A 85 9.78 -5.49 -22.59
C LEU A 85 10.51 -6.30 -23.67
N ASN A 86 9.83 -6.60 -24.77
CA ASN A 86 10.43 -7.25 -25.94
C ASN A 86 10.77 -6.23 -27.01
N LEU A 87 12.06 -6.06 -27.31
CA LEU A 87 12.60 -5.07 -28.25
C LEU A 87 13.09 -5.72 -29.56
N GLU A 88 12.74 -6.99 -29.85
CA GLU A 88 13.23 -7.74 -31.00
C GLU A 88 12.93 -7.06 -32.35
N SER A 89 11.75 -6.47 -32.47
CA SER A 89 11.31 -5.76 -33.69
C SER A 89 11.47 -4.24 -33.60
N THR A 90 12.03 -3.74 -32.51
CA THR A 90 12.24 -2.31 -32.28
C THR A 90 13.55 -1.85 -32.92
N ASN A 91 13.55 -0.70 -33.57
CA ASN A 91 14.77 -0.08 -34.07
C ASN A 91 15.77 0.14 -32.92
N LYS A 92 17.06 -0.08 -33.17
CA LYS A 92 18.12 0.00 -32.15
C LYS A 92 18.17 1.36 -31.44
N ASP A 93 17.98 2.45 -32.17
CA ASP A 93 18.02 3.79 -31.55
C ASP A 93 16.79 4.04 -30.71
N VAL A 94 15.62 3.59 -31.13
CA VAL A 94 14.38 3.64 -30.35
C VAL A 94 14.48 2.74 -29.12
N ALA A 95 15.01 1.53 -29.28
CA ALA A 95 15.22 0.59 -28.17
C ALA A 95 16.11 1.20 -27.08
N ARG A 96 17.23 1.82 -27.45
CA ARG A 96 18.13 2.51 -26.51
C ARG A 96 17.41 3.61 -25.76
N ARG A 97 16.69 4.47 -26.44
CA ARG A 97 15.92 5.56 -25.82
C ARG A 97 14.84 5.03 -24.86
N LEU A 98 14.16 3.94 -25.24
CA LEU A 98 13.17 3.28 -24.38
C LEU A 98 13.82 2.75 -23.11
N ILE A 99 14.96 2.06 -23.22
CA ILE A 99 15.68 1.51 -22.07
C ILE A 99 16.15 2.64 -21.15
N ASP A 100 16.75 3.70 -21.69
CA ASP A 100 17.23 4.84 -20.92
C ASP A 100 16.09 5.52 -20.15
N PHE A 101 14.97 5.79 -20.80
CA PHE A 101 13.79 6.40 -20.19
C PHE A 101 13.17 5.49 -19.12
N LEU A 102 12.94 4.22 -19.46
CA LEU A 102 12.29 3.27 -18.54
C LEU A 102 13.19 2.88 -17.38
N SER A 103 14.51 2.92 -17.55
CA SER A 103 15.46 2.77 -16.43
C SER A 103 15.32 3.91 -15.44
N GLY A 104 15.14 5.14 -15.91
CA GLY A 104 14.86 6.29 -15.05
C GLY A 104 13.53 6.18 -14.32
N VAL A 105 12.49 5.70 -15.02
CA VAL A 105 11.17 5.47 -14.40
C VAL A 105 11.25 4.37 -13.35
N ALA A 106 11.94 3.26 -13.64
CA ALA A 106 12.14 2.17 -12.70
C ALA A 106 12.89 2.65 -11.45
N TYR A 107 13.98 3.38 -11.64
CA TYR A 107 14.77 3.94 -10.54
C TYR A 107 13.94 4.89 -9.66
N ALA A 108 13.17 5.78 -10.26
CA ALA A 108 12.30 6.70 -9.53
C ALA A 108 11.20 5.96 -8.73
N GLY A 109 10.78 4.78 -9.20
CA GLY A 109 9.82 3.91 -8.52
C GLY A 109 10.43 2.87 -7.58
N GLU A 110 11.75 2.98 -7.29
CA GLU A 110 12.51 1.98 -6.50
C GLU A 110 12.46 0.56 -7.10
N GLY A 111 12.14 0.46 -8.38
CA GLY A 111 12.12 -0.77 -9.12
C GLY A 111 13.49 -1.13 -9.71
N LYS A 112 13.52 -2.25 -10.41
CA LYS A 112 14.73 -2.76 -11.08
C LYS A 112 14.43 -3.07 -12.54
N ILE A 113 15.42 -2.85 -13.40
CA ILE A 113 15.38 -3.29 -14.79
C ILE A 113 16.50 -4.31 -14.99
N LYS A 114 16.17 -5.45 -15.57
CA LYS A 114 17.12 -6.52 -15.86
C LYS A 114 16.94 -7.04 -17.29
N LYS A 115 18.05 -7.31 -17.95
CA LYS A 115 18.03 -7.97 -19.26
C LYS A 115 17.91 -9.47 -19.07
N VAL A 116 16.89 -10.09 -19.66
CA VAL A 116 16.63 -11.53 -19.53
C VAL A 116 16.92 -12.32 -20.82
N ALA A 117 17.06 -11.63 -21.94
CA ALA A 117 17.46 -12.22 -23.24
C ALA A 117 18.05 -11.12 -24.13
N ALA A 118 18.53 -11.46 -25.32
CA ALA A 118 19.24 -10.55 -26.21
C ALA A 118 18.55 -9.20 -26.47
N ASN A 119 17.23 -9.19 -26.60
CA ASN A 119 16.41 -7.99 -26.81
C ASN A 119 15.20 -7.93 -25.88
N THR A 120 15.27 -8.62 -24.75
CA THR A 120 14.17 -8.70 -23.80
C THR A 120 14.64 -8.26 -22.42
N TYR A 121 13.87 -7.35 -21.82
CA TYR A 121 14.12 -6.80 -20.50
C TYR A 121 12.90 -7.05 -19.63
N ILE A 122 13.14 -7.19 -18.33
CA ILE A 122 12.09 -7.22 -17.33
C ILE A 122 12.26 -6.03 -16.39
N ILE A 123 11.17 -5.37 -16.11
CA ILE A 123 11.14 -4.22 -15.20
C ILE A 123 10.19 -4.56 -14.08
N THR A 124 10.71 -4.62 -12.85
CA THR A 124 9.96 -4.97 -11.66
C THR A 124 9.80 -3.80 -10.71
N PRO A 125 8.65 -3.66 -10.05
CA PRO A 125 8.50 -2.71 -8.96
C PRO A 125 9.27 -3.18 -7.71
N TYR A 126 9.41 -2.29 -6.72
CA TYR A 126 10.24 -2.48 -5.51
C TYR A 126 9.92 -3.75 -4.69
N HIS A 127 8.68 -4.24 -4.75
CA HIS A 127 8.22 -5.39 -3.96
C HIS A 127 8.32 -6.73 -4.70
N VAL A 128 8.88 -6.73 -5.92
CA VAL A 128 9.05 -7.94 -6.73
C VAL A 128 10.53 -8.21 -6.92
N GLU A 129 10.97 -9.35 -6.44
CA GLU A 129 12.32 -9.84 -6.65
C GLU A 129 12.36 -10.82 -7.82
N LEU A 130 13.45 -10.80 -8.57
CA LEU A 130 13.72 -11.72 -9.66
C LEU A 130 14.87 -12.60 -9.27
N GLU A 131 14.60 -13.90 -9.22
CA GLU A 131 15.59 -14.92 -8.98
C GLU A 131 15.64 -15.90 -10.16
N GLY A 132 16.78 -16.47 -10.43
CA GLY A 132 16.94 -17.49 -11.44
C GLY A 132 18.36 -17.57 -11.99
N ASP A 133 18.79 -18.77 -12.37
CA ASP A 133 20.16 -19.08 -12.80
C ASP A 133 20.62 -18.23 -13.99
N LEU A 134 19.72 -17.90 -14.94
CA LEU A 134 20.01 -17.04 -16.07
C LEU A 134 20.28 -15.58 -15.69
N ILE A 135 19.75 -15.14 -14.56
CA ILE A 135 19.93 -13.78 -14.07
C ILE A 135 21.34 -13.63 -13.49
N ASP A 136 21.78 -14.62 -12.73
CA ASP A 136 23.11 -14.64 -12.13
C ASP A 136 24.21 -14.69 -13.21
N GLU A 137 23.97 -15.41 -14.30
CA GLU A 137 24.89 -15.52 -15.42
C GLU A 137 24.98 -14.19 -16.21
N LEU A 138 23.86 -13.47 -16.36
CA LEU A 138 23.83 -12.14 -16.95
C LEU A 138 24.48 -11.10 -16.04
N GLU A 139 24.35 -11.26 -14.72
CA GLU A 139 24.99 -10.43 -13.71
C GLU A 139 26.52 -10.52 -13.78
N SER A 140 27.05 -11.71 -13.94
CA SER A 140 28.51 -11.92 -14.06
C SER A 140 29.11 -11.33 -15.34
N ASN A 141 28.32 -11.11 -16.38
CA ASN A 141 28.74 -10.56 -17.67
C ASN A 141 28.70 -9.02 -17.76
N GLY A 142 28.48 -8.33 -16.65
CA GLY A 142 28.65 -6.87 -16.54
C GLY A 142 27.60 -6.02 -17.27
N LEU A 143 26.41 -6.56 -17.49
CA LEU A 143 25.29 -5.84 -18.11
C LEU A 143 24.35 -5.25 -17.06
N TYR A 144 24.93 -4.42 -16.15
CA TYR A 144 24.16 -3.77 -15.09
C TYR A 144 24.18 -2.27 -15.15
N PHE A 145 23.06 -1.79 -14.76
CA PHE A 145 22.95 -0.52 -14.06
C PHE A 145 22.61 -0.78 -12.60
#